data_3c21e63bc0c9d2155ebb1838a15f0865
#
_entry.id   3c21e63bc0c9d2155ebb1838a15f0865
#
_cell.length_a   1.000
_cell.length_b   1.000
_cell.length_c   1.000
_cell.angle_alpha   90.00
_cell.angle_beta   90.00
_cell.angle_gamma   90.00
#
_symmetry.space_group_name_H-M   'P 1'
#
loop_
_entity.id
_entity.type
_entity.pdbx_description
1 polymer ?
#
loop_
_entity_poly.entity_id
_entity_poly.type
_entity_poly.pdbx_seq_one_letter_code
_entity_poly.pdbx_strand_id
1 'polypeptide(L)'
;MNLAAVALLLVSLCKPGVAQSAAAPATSPAPGATPQSTQPSQDPPDPSADNGSVPRIRVGINEVNVVFTVTDKHGKRVTDLKQADFQVVDDSKPAVEIRSFHSETNLPLQVGLLIDASNSVRDRFKFEQESAIEFLNQTIRRGYDQAMVIGFDATPEVTQDFTDNTEALGHGVRELRPGGGTALYDALYYACRDKLLKKGRAGPTRRAIILLSDGEDNLSHVTREEAIEMAQRADAIVYTISTNVSGTKGAGDKVLERIADATGGRAFFPFQIRDVTNAFAEIQDELRSQYDVSYKPADFKADGHFRTIEIVASDRKNYRVRARRGYYAPVAQ
;
A
#
# COMPACT_ATOMS: atom_id res chain seq x y z
N MET A 1 39.76 9.50 52.84
CA MET A 1 39.22 9.97 54.15
C MET A 1 37.72 10.04 54.01
N ASN A 2 37.09 9.12 54.73
CA ASN A 2 35.75 9.11 55.35
C ASN A 2 34.50 9.18 54.49
N LEU A 3 33.81 8.13 54.50
CA LEU A 3 32.77 7.45 55.33
C LEU A 3 31.38 7.96 54.91
N ALA A 4 30.54 7.11 54.37
CA ALA A 4 29.65 6.08 54.92
C ALA A 4 28.40 6.65 55.61
N ALA A 5 27.22 6.18 55.19
CA ALA A 5 26.04 5.75 55.94
C ALA A 5 24.86 5.59 54.97
N VAL A 6 24.35 4.45 54.59
CA VAL A 6 23.60 3.36 55.28
C VAL A 6 22.40 3.87 56.10
N ALA A 7 21.23 3.53 55.65
CA ALA A 7 19.98 3.20 56.37
C ALA A 7 18.93 2.79 55.31
N LEU A 8 18.50 1.70 55.16
CA LEU A 8 17.84 0.49 55.72
C LEU A 8 16.52 0.76 56.48
N LEU A 9 15.54 -0.13 56.18
CA LEU A 9 14.29 -0.46 56.90
C LEU A 9 13.04 0.32 56.40
N LEU A 10 11.87 -0.26 56.23
CA LEU A 10 11.25 -1.55 56.62
C LEU A 10 10.01 -1.84 55.78
N VAL A 11 9.85 -3.05 55.39
CA VAL A 11 8.74 -3.98 55.27
C VAL A 11 7.41 -3.54 55.90
N SER A 12 6.31 -3.65 55.19
CA SER A 12 5.05 -4.08 55.80
C SER A 12 4.22 -4.90 54.79
N LEU A 13 4.11 -6.16 55.08
CA LEU A 13 3.12 -7.12 54.56
C LEU A 13 1.74 -6.79 55.13
N CYS A 14 0.72 -6.90 54.31
CA CYS A 14 -0.59 -7.37 54.77
C CYS A 14 -1.39 -8.02 53.62
N LYS A 15 -1.59 -9.29 53.71
CA LYS A 15 -2.68 -10.14 53.14
C LYS A 15 -3.52 -10.58 54.35
N PRO A 16 -4.69 -11.30 54.17
CA PRO A 16 -5.66 -11.44 53.11
C PRO A 16 -7.12 -11.28 53.63
N GLY A 17 -8.10 -11.32 52.75
CA GLY A 17 -9.50 -11.46 53.15
C GLY A 17 -10.28 -12.26 52.12
N VAL A 18 -10.47 -13.53 52.40
CA VAL A 18 -11.37 -14.47 51.76
C VAL A 18 -12.75 -14.36 52.40
N ALA A 19 -13.82 -14.32 51.63
CA ALA A 19 -15.14 -14.77 52.09
C ALA A 19 -15.94 -15.33 50.92
N GLN A 20 -16.26 -16.54 51.13
CA GLN A 20 -17.11 -17.49 50.41
C GLN A 20 -18.61 -17.30 50.74
N SER A 21 -19.43 -18.00 49.93
CA SER A 21 -20.74 -18.62 50.27
C SER A 21 -21.97 -17.78 49.92
N ALA A 22 -23.11 -18.30 49.39
CA ALA A 22 -23.65 -19.66 49.22
C ALA A 22 -24.82 -19.62 48.21
N ALA A 23 -24.95 -20.55 47.36
CA ALA A 23 -25.91 -21.65 47.23
C ALA A 23 -27.43 -21.36 47.38
N ALA A 24 -28.12 -21.92 46.38
CA ALA A 24 -29.52 -22.07 46.10
C ALA A 24 -30.45 -22.55 47.25
N PRO A 25 -31.80 -22.65 47.07
CA PRO A 25 -32.35 -23.80 46.37
C PRO A 25 -33.66 -23.62 45.56
N ALA A 26 -33.98 -24.65 44.82
CA ALA A 26 -35.13 -24.95 44.05
C ALA A 26 -36.44 -25.20 44.89
N THR A 27 -37.61 -25.01 44.23
CA THR A 27 -38.81 -25.85 44.47
C THR A 27 -39.74 -25.79 43.24
N SER A 28 -40.00 -26.95 42.67
CA SER A 28 -41.25 -27.33 41.97
C SER A 28 -42.31 -27.77 42.98
N PRO A 29 -43.63 -27.80 42.65
CA PRO A 29 -44.23 -28.89 41.93
C PRO A 29 -45.43 -28.58 41.00
N ALA A 30 -45.70 -29.45 40.05
CA ALA A 30 -46.96 -29.67 39.35
C ALA A 30 -48.02 -30.36 40.29
N PRO A 31 -49.29 -30.68 39.92
CA PRO A 31 -49.84 -31.10 38.62
C PRO A 31 -51.31 -30.67 38.36
N GLY A 32 -51.86 -30.97 37.19
CA GLY A 32 -53.30 -31.06 37.03
C GLY A 32 -53.85 -30.98 35.59
N ALA A 33 -54.04 -32.16 35.01
CA ALA A 33 -55.19 -32.72 34.25
C ALA A 33 -55.72 -32.02 32.97
N THR A 34 -55.63 -32.73 31.88
CA THR A 34 -56.34 -32.91 30.59
C THR A 34 -57.91 -32.80 30.67
N PRO A 35 -58.73 -32.77 29.56
CA PRO A 35 -58.41 -33.04 28.14
C PRO A 35 -59.15 -32.24 27.02
N GLN A 36 -58.70 -32.46 25.77
CA GLN A 36 -59.44 -32.50 24.50
C GLN A 36 -60.15 -31.30 23.91
N SER A 37 -59.69 -30.87 22.73
CA SER A 37 -60.50 -30.96 21.50
C SER A 37 -59.59 -30.77 20.25
N THR A 38 -59.70 -31.73 19.36
CA THR A 38 -59.13 -31.79 18.01
C THR A 38 -59.80 -30.78 17.07
N GLN A 39 -58.96 -29.91 16.50
CA GLN A 39 -59.26 -29.30 15.20
C GLN A 39 -57.97 -29.25 14.37
N PRO A 40 -57.99 -29.55 13.07
CA PRO A 40 -56.78 -29.55 12.24
C PRO A 40 -56.40 -28.11 11.93
N SER A 41 -55.31 -27.69 12.47
CA SER A 41 -54.65 -26.44 12.10
C SER A 41 -54.03 -26.65 10.74
N GLN A 42 -54.50 -25.87 9.77
CA GLN A 42 -53.76 -25.66 8.51
C GLN A 42 -52.49 -24.94 8.85
N ASP A 43 -51.35 -25.59 8.62
CA ASP A 43 -50.05 -24.95 8.64
C ASP A 43 -50.02 -23.81 7.61
N PRO A 44 -49.51 -22.63 7.96
CA PRO A 44 -49.23 -21.62 6.96
C PRO A 44 -48.11 -22.13 6.04
N PRO A 45 -48.15 -21.84 4.74
CA PRO A 45 -47.12 -22.28 3.81
C PRO A 45 -45.74 -21.78 4.23
N ASP A 46 -44.79 -22.67 4.30
CA ASP A 46 -43.37 -22.45 4.52
C ASP A 46 -42.84 -21.46 3.47
N PRO A 47 -42.28 -20.29 3.87
CA PRO A 47 -41.74 -19.31 2.91
C PRO A 47 -40.37 -19.73 2.35
N SER A 48 -39.96 -20.97 2.48
CA SER A 48 -38.63 -21.47 2.06
C SER A 48 -38.63 -22.22 0.72
N ALA A 49 -39.64 -22.03 -0.14
CA ALA A 49 -39.65 -22.66 -1.47
C ALA A 49 -39.80 -21.64 -2.60
N ASP A 50 -38.95 -20.63 -2.62
CA ASP A 50 -38.61 -19.92 -3.87
C ASP A 50 -37.12 -19.54 -3.85
N ASN A 51 -36.28 -20.57 -4.01
CA ASN A 51 -34.92 -20.37 -4.45
C ASN A 51 -34.90 -20.02 -5.94
N GLY A 52 -35.54 -18.92 -6.26
CA GLY A 52 -35.25 -18.21 -7.49
C GLY A 52 -33.81 -17.73 -7.40
N SER A 53 -32.87 -18.60 -7.80
CA SER A 53 -31.48 -18.21 -8.04
C SER A 53 -31.52 -17.11 -9.12
N VAL A 54 -31.57 -15.86 -8.66
CA VAL A 54 -31.31 -14.73 -9.54
C VAL A 54 -29.95 -15.04 -10.18
N PRO A 55 -29.88 -15.23 -11.52
CA PRO A 55 -28.62 -15.50 -12.16
C PRO A 55 -27.73 -14.28 -11.89
N ARG A 56 -26.77 -14.44 -10.98
CA ARG A 56 -25.69 -13.45 -10.83
C ARG A 56 -24.89 -13.52 -12.13
N ILE A 57 -25.21 -12.65 -13.06
CA ILE A 57 -24.36 -12.40 -14.22
C ILE A 57 -23.04 -11.88 -13.65
N ARG A 58 -22.09 -12.78 -13.43
CA ARG A 58 -20.70 -12.42 -13.22
C ARG A 58 -20.18 -11.95 -14.58
N VAL A 59 -20.34 -10.69 -14.88
CA VAL A 59 -19.60 -10.08 -15.97
C VAL A 59 -18.15 -10.12 -15.53
N GLY A 60 -17.42 -11.09 -16.04
CA GLY A 60 -15.96 -11.11 -15.91
C GLY A 60 -15.44 -9.85 -16.57
N ILE A 61 -14.99 -8.89 -15.78
CA ILE A 61 -14.37 -7.67 -16.31
C ILE A 61 -13.00 -8.09 -16.83
N ASN A 62 -12.92 -8.43 -18.10
CA ASN A 62 -11.68 -8.71 -18.81
C ASN A 62 -11.04 -7.38 -19.22
N GLU A 63 -10.67 -6.60 -18.23
CA GLU A 63 -10.17 -5.23 -18.39
C GLU A 63 -8.93 -5.04 -17.54
N VAL A 64 -7.92 -4.41 -18.12
CA VAL A 64 -6.67 -4.06 -17.45
C VAL A 64 -6.55 -2.56 -17.43
N ASN A 65 -6.32 -2.03 -16.23
CA ASN A 65 -6.06 -0.61 -16.01
C ASN A 65 -4.57 -0.36 -15.84
N VAL A 66 -4.03 0.68 -16.48
CA VAL A 66 -2.62 1.05 -16.40
C VAL A 66 -2.47 2.55 -16.24
N VAL A 67 -1.81 2.93 -15.17
CA VAL A 67 -1.36 4.31 -14.95
C VAL A 67 0.05 4.47 -15.54
N PHE A 68 0.28 5.55 -16.26
CA PHE A 68 1.56 5.83 -16.87
C PHE A 68 1.88 7.33 -16.93
N THR A 69 3.17 7.64 -17.07
CA THR A 69 3.69 9.00 -17.19
C THR A 69 4.36 9.18 -18.53
N VAL A 70 4.23 10.36 -19.12
CA VAL A 70 4.90 10.72 -20.37
C VAL A 70 5.80 11.92 -20.15
N THR A 71 7.03 11.81 -20.62
CA THR A 71 7.98 12.92 -20.63
C THR A 71 8.51 13.16 -22.05
N ASP A 72 8.86 14.39 -22.33
CA ASP A 72 9.59 14.74 -23.54
C ASP A 72 11.08 14.32 -23.47
N LYS A 73 11.83 14.57 -24.52
CA LYS A 73 13.27 14.29 -24.59
C LYS A 73 14.11 15.06 -23.56
N HIS A 74 13.57 16.13 -22.99
CA HIS A 74 14.21 16.96 -21.96
C HIS A 74 13.80 16.53 -20.54
N GLY A 75 12.95 15.51 -20.42
CA GLY A 75 12.42 15.03 -19.14
C GLY A 75 11.23 15.85 -18.61
N LYS A 76 10.73 16.84 -19.37
CA LYS A 76 9.55 17.60 -18.99
C LYS A 76 8.30 16.75 -19.21
N ARG A 77 7.37 16.77 -18.26
CA ARG A 77 6.09 16.05 -18.35
C ARG A 77 5.22 16.62 -19.46
N VAL A 78 4.54 15.71 -20.16
CA VAL A 78 3.60 16.01 -21.23
C VAL A 78 2.23 15.54 -20.75
N THR A 79 1.24 16.45 -20.70
CA THR A 79 -0.08 16.20 -20.11
C THR A 79 -1.24 16.45 -21.07
N ASP A 80 -0.97 16.83 -22.30
CA ASP A 80 -1.94 17.24 -23.33
C ASP A 80 -2.14 16.20 -24.44
N LEU A 81 -1.58 14.99 -24.28
CA LEU A 81 -1.72 13.90 -25.25
C LEU A 81 -3.11 13.26 -25.18
N LYS A 82 -3.52 12.68 -26.30
CA LYS A 82 -4.82 12.02 -26.46
C LYS A 82 -4.66 10.52 -26.66
N GLN A 83 -5.75 9.78 -26.50
CA GLN A 83 -5.77 8.34 -26.72
C GLN A 83 -5.14 7.92 -28.08
N ALA A 84 -5.36 8.68 -29.14
CA ALA A 84 -4.82 8.40 -30.47
C ALA A 84 -3.28 8.50 -30.56
N ASP A 85 -2.65 9.14 -29.57
CA ASP A 85 -1.19 9.28 -29.49
C ASP A 85 -0.50 8.05 -28.89
N PHE A 86 -1.27 7.02 -28.51
CA PHE A 86 -0.75 5.81 -27.85
C PHE A 86 -1.29 4.52 -28.46
N GLN A 87 -0.47 3.49 -28.35
CA GLN A 87 -0.85 2.10 -28.55
C GLN A 87 -0.53 1.30 -27.30
N VAL A 88 -1.44 0.41 -26.93
CA VAL A 88 -1.24 -0.53 -25.81
C VAL A 88 -0.95 -1.90 -26.38
N VAL A 89 0.14 -2.50 -25.96
CA VAL A 89 0.56 -3.86 -26.30
C VAL A 89 0.56 -4.69 -25.02
N ASP A 90 -0.19 -5.78 -25.02
CA ASP A 90 -0.33 -6.72 -23.93
C ASP A 90 0.19 -8.08 -24.38
N ASP A 91 1.19 -8.60 -23.69
CA ASP A 91 1.84 -9.87 -24.00
C ASP A 91 2.21 -10.01 -25.51
N SER A 92 2.81 -8.95 -26.06
CA SER A 92 3.22 -8.81 -27.45
C SER A 92 2.08 -8.69 -28.46
N LYS A 93 0.82 -8.54 -28.03
CA LYS A 93 -0.35 -8.34 -28.88
C LYS A 93 -0.97 -6.97 -28.65
N PRO A 94 -1.42 -6.28 -29.71
CA PRO A 94 -2.18 -5.05 -29.53
C PRO A 94 -3.45 -5.29 -28.72
N ALA A 95 -3.79 -4.35 -27.84
CA ALA A 95 -5.08 -4.37 -27.15
C ALA A 95 -6.23 -4.38 -28.18
N VAL A 96 -7.29 -5.13 -27.88
CA VAL A 96 -8.47 -5.21 -28.76
C VAL A 96 -9.23 -3.90 -28.78
N GLU A 97 -9.33 -3.26 -27.62
CA GLU A 97 -10.13 -2.06 -27.44
C GLU A 97 -9.59 -1.24 -26.27
N ILE A 98 -9.48 0.06 -26.43
CA ILE A 98 -9.28 1.00 -25.33
C ILE A 98 -10.66 1.39 -24.81
N ARG A 99 -10.94 1.07 -23.56
CA ARG A 99 -12.21 1.32 -22.87
C ARG A 99 -12.32 2.73 -22.33
N SER A 100 -11.26 3.19 -21.71
CA SER A 100 -11.17 4.54 -21.18
C SER A 100 -9.75 5.08 -21.28
N PHE A 101 -9.65 6.39 -21.40
CA PHE A 101 -8.39 7.13 -21.38
C PHE A 101 -8.63 8.46 -20.69
N HIS A 102 -7.84 8.75 -19.66
CA HIS A 102 -7.92 9.99 -18.93
C HIS A 102 -6.53 10.62 -18.82
N SER A 103 -6.44 11.90 -19.14
CA SER A 103 -5.31 12.73 -18.78
C SER A 103 -5.62 13.40 -17.44
N GLU A 104 -4.68 13.40 -16.54
CA GLU A 104 -4.86 13.88 -15.17
C GLU A 104 -5.94 13.11 -14.40
N THR A 105 -5.51 12.32 -13.55
CA THR A 105 -6.45 11.58 -12.76
C THR A 105 -6.74 12.34 -11.48
N ASN A 106 -7.92 12.89 -11.41
CA ASN A 106 -8.46 13.40 -10.17
C ASN A 106 -8.88 12.28 -9.21
N LEU A 107 -8.38 11.05 -9.46
CA LEU A 107 -8.65 9.91 -8.60
C LEU A 107 -7.99 10.10 -7.22
N PRO A 108 -8.64 9.62 -6.17
CA PRO A 108 -8.06 9.62 -4.83
C PRO A 108 -6.71 8.92 -4.81
N LEU A 109 -5.76 9.45 -4.05
CA LEU A 109 -4.47 8.82 -3.78
C LEU A 109 -4.52 8.01 -2.49
N GLN A 110 -3.91 6.83 -2.52
CA GLN A 110 -3.45 6.12 -1.34
C GLN A 110 -1.93 6.03 -1.38
N VAL A 111 -1.27 6.72 -0.47
CA VAL A 111 0.18 6.81 -0.41
C VAL A 111 0.70 6.00 0.78
N GLY A 112 1.61 5.07 0.52
CA GLY A 112 2.43 4.46 1.56
C GLY A 112 3.80 5.16 1.61
N LEU A 113 4.12 5.80 2.71
CA LEU A 113 5.44 6.35 2.95
C LEU A 113 6.23 5.36 3.78
N LEU A 114 7.26 4.77 3.16
CA LEU A 114 8.16 3.80 3.79
C LEU A 114 9.50 4.49 4.03
N ILE A 115 9.92 4.55 5.27
CA ILE A 115 11.16 5.22 5.69
C ILE A 115 12.09 4.19 6.33
N ASP A 116 13.24 4.04 5.72
CA ASP A 116 14.35 3.28 6.30
C ASP A 116 14.79 3.94 7.61
N ALA A 117 14.71 3.19 8.68
CA ALA A 117 15.15 3.60 10.01
C ALA A 117 16.35 2.77 10.48
N SER A 118 17.12 2.19 9.56
CA SER A 118 18.34 1.46 9.88
C SER A 118 19.47 2.38 10.36
N ASN A 119 20.55 1.78 10.88
CA ASN A 119 21.68 2.55 11.39
C ASN A 119 22.43 3.34 10.30
N SER A 120 22.37 2.93 9.04
CA SER A 120 23.07 3.56 7.91
C SER A 120 22.55 4.96 7.58
N VAL A 121 21.27 5.24 7.87
CA VAL A 121 20.61 6.52 7.51
C VAL A 121 20.67 7.58 8.62
N ARG A 122 21.24 7.26 9.77
CA ARG A 122 21.21 8.08 11.01
C ARG A 122 21.55 9.56 10.80
N ASP A 123 22.59 9.86 10.05
CA ASP A 123 23.11 11.23 9.91
C ASP A 123 22.18 12.14 9.11
N ARG A 124 21.34 11.60 8.25
CA ARG A 124 20.37 12.32 7.41
C ARG A 124 18.94 12.23 7.91
N PHE A 125 18.68 11.33 8.81
CA PHE A 125 17.35 10.90 9.21
C PHE A 125 16.42 12.05 9.58
N LYS A 126 16.90 13.01 10.37
CA LYS A 126 16.08 14.15 10.78
C LYS A 126 15.63 15.00 9.60
N PHE A 127 16.53 15.24 8.65
CA PHE A 127 16.19 16.02 7.45
C PHE A 127 15.23 15.25 6.54
N GLU A 128 15.40 13.95 6.42
CA GLU A 128 14.49 13.07 5.67
C GLU A 128 13.10 13.08 6.29
N GLN A 129 12.99 13.02 7.63
CA GLN A 129 11.72 13.18 8.34
C GLN A 129 11.06 14.53 8.05
N GLU A 130 11.79 15.64 8.12
CA GLU A 130 11.26 16.98 7.85
C GLU A 130 10.77 17.11 6.40
N SER A 131 11.56 16.65 5.42
CA SER A 131 11.18 16.64 4.00
C SER A 131 9.97 15.76 3.74
N ALA A 132 9.88 14.60 4.38
CA ALA A 132 8.76 13.68 4.25
C ALA A 132 7.47 14.27 4.84
N ILE A 133 7.55 14.97 5.97
CA ILE A 133 6.40 15.67 6.57
C ILE A 133 5.91 16.79 5.64
N GLU A 134 6.82 17.57 5.07
CA GLU A 134 6.48 18.61 4.12
C GLU A 134 5.78 18.05 2.89
N PHE A 135 6.32 16.96 2.32
CA PHE A 135 5.69 16.24 1.21
C PHE A 135 4.26 15.80 1.53
N LEU A 136 4.03 15.18 2.70
CA LEU A 136 2.71 14.74 3.12
C LEU A 136 1.73 15.91 3.24
N ASN A 137 2.16 17.02 3.83
CA ASN A 137 1.35 18.23 3.98
C ASN A 137 0.94 18.85 2.65
N GLN A 138 1.82 18.81 1.66
CA GLN A 138 1.56 19.38 0.34
C GLN A 138 0.80 18.45 -0.58
N THR A 139 0.91 17.12 -0.38
CA THR A 139 0.38 16.10 -1.29
C THR A 139 -1.00 15.61 -0.91
N ILE A 140 -1.25 15.38 0.38
CA ILE A 140 -2.47 14.72 0.86
C ILE A 140 -3.61 15.73 1.01
N ARG A 141 -4.63 15.58 0.18
CA ARG A 141 -5.85 16.40 0.22
C ARG A 141 -6.84 15.81 1.21
N ARG A 142 -7.19 16.58 2.24
CA ARG A 142 -8.13 16.17 3.28
C ARG A 142 -9.50 15.82 2.68
N GLY A 143 -10.09 14.74 3.17
CA GLY A 143 -11.38 14.20 2.69
C GLY A 143 -11.29 13.46 1.35
N TYR A 144 -10.12 13.44 0.69
CA TYR A 144 -9.97 12.90 -0.65
C TYR A 144 -8.84 11.88 -0.78
N ASP A 145 -7.66 12.21 -0.32
CA ASP A 145 -6.48 11.34 -0.35
C ASP A 145 -6.23 10.73 1.04
N GLN A 146 -5.44 9.67 1.10
CA GLN A 146 -5.01 9.07 2.36
C GLN A 146 -3.53 8.66 2.26
N ALA A 147 -2.83 8.75 3.39
CA ALA A 147 -1.49 8.19 3.49
C ALA A 147 -1.33 7.36 4.75
N MET A 148 -0.33 6.49 4.75
CA MET A 148 0.17 5.75 5.92
C MET A 148 1.67 5.95 6.03
N VAL A 149 2.21 5.78 7.23
CA VAL A 149 3.65 5.83 7.51
C VAL A 149 4.10 4.50 8.09
N ILE A 150 5.13 3.94 7.48
CA ILE A 150 5.79 2.71 7.90
C ILE A 150 7.28 3.02 8.02
N GLY A 151 7.83 2.84 9.21
CA GLY A 151 9.26 2.75 9.40
C GLY A 151 9.72 1.30 9.25
N PHE A 152 10.95 1.10 8.85
CA PHE A 152 11.52 -0.24 8.86
C PHE A 152 13.00 -0.22 9.21
N ASP A 153 13.37 -1.15 10.06
CA ASP A 153 14.72 -1.55 10.39
C ASP A 153 14.82 -3.08 10.23
N ALA A 154 14.92 -3.84 11.31
CA ALA A 154 14.85 -5.30 11.30
C ALA A 154 13.44 -5.82 10.94
N THR A 155 12.41 -5.02 11.15
CA THR A 155 11.01 -5.35 10.84
C THR A 155 10.23 -4.09 10.45
N PRO A 156 9.17 -4.20 9.62
CA PRO A 156 8.30 -3.06 9.32
C PRO A 156 7.41 -2.71 10.52
N GLU A 157 7.37 -1.42 10.88
CA GLU A 157 6.55 -0.85 11.93
C GLU A 157 5.61 0.22 11.36
N VAL A 158 4.30 0.08 11.60
CA VAL A 158 3.30 1.08 11.20
C VAL A 158 3.15 2.10 12.30
N THR A 159 3.75 3.26 12.14
CA THR A 159 3.62 4.37 13.09
C THR A 159 2.35 5.20 12.86
N GLN A 160 1.82 5.20 11.63
CA GLN A 160 0.52 5.79 11.32
C GLN A 160 -0.18 4.99 10.21
N ASP A 161 -1.38 4.46 10.50
CA ASP A 161 -2.22 3.79 9.50
C ASP A 161 -2.93 4.83 8.60
N PHE A 162 -3.62 4.39 7.55
CA PHE A 162 -4.24 5.27 6.57
C PHE A 162 -5.10 6.36 7.21
N THR A 163 -4.75 7.61 6.92
CA THR A 163 -5.49 8.81 7.32
C THR A 163 -5.27 9.94 6.31
N ASP A 164 -6.19 10.89 6.29
CA ASP A 164 -6.06 12.16 5.57
C ASP A 164 -5.62 13.32 6.49
N ASN A 165 -5.39 13.01 7.77
CA ASN A 165 -4.90 13.97 8.75
C ASN A 165 -3.38 14.08 8.68
N THR A 166 -2.88 15.15 8.06
CA THR A 166 -1.44 15.35 7.86
C THR A 166 -0.68 15.60 9.18
N GLU A 167 -1.33 16.08 10.24
CA GLU A 167 -0.71 16.22 11.56
C GLU A 167 -0.43 14.84 12.18
N ALA A 168 -1.40 13.92 12.08
CA ALA A 168 -1.22 12.53 12.53
C ALA A 168 -0.13 11.83 11.72
N LEU A 169 -0.09 12.02 10.40
CA LEU A 169 0.98 11.51 9.54
C LEU A 169 2.35 12.06 9.95
N GLY A 170 2.44 13.38 10.18
CA GLY A 170 3.67 14.04 10.64
C GLY A 170 4.11 13.55 12.02
N HIS A 171 3.17 13.22 12.92
CA HIS A 171 3.47 12.59 14.20
C HIS A 171 4.07 11.20 13.98
N GLY A 172 3.44 10.35 13.16
CA GLY A 172 3.96 9.02 12.84
C GLY A 172 5.37 9.06 12.24
N VAL A 173 5.68 10.04 11.37
CA VAL A 173 7.05 10.22 10.86
C VAL A 173 8.02 10.59 12.01
N ARG A 174 7.63 11.46 12.95
CA ARG A 174 8.50 11.87 14.08
C ARG A 174 8.71 10.78 15.12
N GLU A 175 7.84 9.78 15.18
CA GLU A 175 8.00 8.63 16.10
C GLU A 175 9.13 7.69 15.68
N LEU A 176 9.47 7.64 14.41
CA LEU A 176 10.54 6.79 13.90
C LEU A 176 11.89 7.13 14.53
N ARG A 177 12.67 6.11 14.83
CA ARG A 177 14.02 6.22 15.43
C ARG A 177 14.98 5.33 14.67
N PRO A 178 16.16 5.85 14.28
CA PRO A 178 17.14 5.04 13.58
C PRO A 178 17.79 3.99 14.49
N GLY A 179 17.79 2.75 14.04
CA GLY A 179 18.37 1.61 14.75
C GLY A 179 18.32 0.33 13.91
N GLY A 180 18.96 -0.73 14.35
CA GLY A 180 18.87 -2.07 13.75
C GLY A 180 19.52 -2.25 12.37
N GLY A 181 19.12 -3.31 11.70
CA GLY A 181 19.47 -3.63 10.32
C GLY A 181 18.43 -3.12 9.34
N THR A 182 18.30 -3.80 8.17
CA THR A 182 17.40 -3.33 7.09
C THR A 182 16.62 -4.49 6.50
N ALA A 183 15.29 -4.48 6.64
CA ALA A 183 14.34 -5.42 6.03
C ALA A 183 13.48 -4.69 4.97
N LEU A 184 14.11 -4.17 3.93
CA LEU A 184 13.51 -3.34 2.90
C LEU A 184 12.44 -4.10 2.11
N TYR A 185 12.76 -5.34 1.68
CA TYR A 185 11.81 -6.11 0.88
C TYR A 185 10.61 -6.58 1.70
N ASP A 186 10.81 -6.94 2.97
CA ASP A 186 9.71 -7.26 3.89
C ASP A 186 8.80 -6.04 4.09
N ALA A 187 9.35 -4.84 4.22
CA ALA A 187 8.58 -3.60 4.38
C ALA A 187 7.72 -3.29 3.15
N LEU A 188 8.30 -3.38 1.95
CA LEU A 188 7.57 -3.17 0.70
C LEU A 188 6.49 -4.23 0.52
N TYR A 189 6.81 -5.49 0.76
CA TYR A 189 5.87 -6.62 0.66
C TYR A 189 4.71 -6.45 1.63
N TYR A 190 4.99 -6.14 2.90
CA TYR A 190 3.98 -5.90 3.93
C TYR A 190 3.06 -4.73 3.57
N ALA A 191 3.62 -3.59 3.17
CA ALA A 191 2.87 -2.41 2.77
C ALA A 191 1.88 -2.73 1.63
N CYS A 192 2.32 -3.50 0.64
CA CYS A 192 1.48 -3.86 -0.50
C CYS A 192 0.44 -4.91 -0.14
N ARG A 193 0.84 -6.02 0.51
CA ARG A 193 -0.04 -7.14 0.84
C ARG A 193 -1.05 -6.81 1.93
N ASP A 194 -0.55 -6.29 3.06
CA ASP A 194 -1.37 -6.20 4.28
C ASP A 194 -2.07 -4.85 4.43
N LYS A 195 -1.57 -3.82 3.76
CA LYS A 195 -2.16 -2.50 3.80
C LYS A 195 -2.91 -2.14 2.52
N LEU A 196 -2.26 -2.11 1.37
CA LEU A 196 -2.92 -1.68 0.13
C LEU A 196 -3.96 -2.68 -0.38
N LEU A 197 -3.66 -3.99 -0.37
CA LEU A 197 -4.61 -5.01 -0.85
C LEU A 197 -5.71 -5.32 0.15
N LYS A 198 -5.38 -5.52 1.44
CA LYS A 198 -6.36 -5.95 2.45
C LYS A 198 -7.18 -4.80 3.03
N LYS A 199 -6.58 -3.61 3.17
CA LYS A 199 -7.19 -2.44 3.81
C LYS A 199 -7.33 -1.26 2.86
N GLY A 200 -7.03 -1.47 1.58
CA GLY A 200 -7.14 -0.42 0.58
C GLY A 200 -8.56 0.11 0.44
N ARG A 201 -8.68 1.36 0.00
CA ARG A 201 -9.96 2.02 -0.25
C ARG A 201 -10.73 1.28 -1.35
N ALA A 202 -12.01 1.10 -1.17
CA ALA A 202 -12.88 0.57 -2.21
C ALA A 202 -13.06 1.61 -3.35
N GLY A 203 -13.12 1.13 -4.59
CA GLY A 203 -13.31 1.97 -5.77
C GLY A 203 -12.01 2.39 -6.46
N PRO A 204 -12.11 3.12 -7.57
CA PRO A 204 -10.94 3.57 -8.33
C PRO A 204 -10.04 4.46 -7.47
N THR A 205 -8.83 4.04 -7.25
CA THR A 205 -7.87 4.73 -6.37
C THR A 205 -6.48 4.52 -6.92
N ARG A 206 -5.67 5.57 -6.98
CA ARG A 206 -4.26 5.45 -7.33
C ARG A 206 -3.45 5.13 -6.10
N ARG A 207 -2.63 4.10 -6.22
CA ARG A 207 -1.77 3.62 -5.13
C ARG A 207 -0.32 3.94 -5.46
N ALA A 208 0.35 4.57 -4.52
CA ALA A 208 1.76 4.88 -4.63
C ALA A 208 2.50 4.53 -3.34
N ILE A 209 3.70 4.01 -3.49
CA ILE A 209 4.67 3.84 -2.39
C ILE A 209 5.81 4.82 -2.63
N ILE A 210 6.16 5.58 -1.59
CA ILE A 210 7.35 6.41 -1.57
C ILE A 210 8.32 5.74 -0.59
N LEU A 211 9.41 5.23 -1.11
CA LEU A 211 10.39 4.45 -0.37
C LEU A 211 11.69 5.23 -0.23
N LEU A 212 12.05 5.59 1.01
CA LEU A 212 13.31 6.21 1.36
C LEU A 212 14.24 5.15 1.95
N SER A 213 15.39 4.88 1.32
CA SER A 213 16.37 3.89 1.77
C SER A 213 17.68 4.06 1.00
N ASP A 214 18.78 3.53 1.51
CA ASP A 214 20.02 3.38 0.74
C ASP A 214 20.00 2.15 -0.21
N GLY A 215 18.92 1.35 -0.13
CA GLY A 215 18.68 0.19 -1.00
C GLY A 215 19.39 -1.07 -0.56
N GLU A 216 20.13 -1.05 0.54
CA GLU A 216 20.71 -2.24 1.14
C GLU A 216 19.62 -3.03 1.87
N ASP A 217 19.72 -4.37 1.81
CA ASP A 217 18.84 -5.28 2.52
C ASP A 217 19.66 -6.41 3.12
N ASN A 218 19.47 -6.69 4.40
CA ASN A 218 20.21 -7.72 5.11
C ASN A 218 19.37 -8.59 6.03
N LEU A 219 18.07 -8.27 6.21
CA LEU A 219 17.22 -8.98 7.17
C LEU A 219 15.88 -9.43 6.58
N SER A 220 15.54 -9.08 5.34
CA SER A 220 14.28 -9.52 4.76
C SER A 220 14.17 -11.03 4.62
N HIS A 221 12.97 -11.56 4.83
CA HIS A 221 12.61 -12.97 4.62
C HIS A 221 12.14 -13.22 3.20
N VAL A 222 11.53 -12.20 2.56
CA VAL A 222 11.13 -12.27 1.15
C VAL A 222 12.25 -11.75 0.25
N THR A 223 12.24 -12.20 -0.98
CA THR A 223 13.16 -11.71 -2.01
C THR A 223 12.70 -10.38 -2.60
N ARG A 224 13.63 -9.67 -3.23
CA ARG A 224 13.31 -8.46 -3.98
C ARG A 224 12.22 -8.69 -5.03
N GLU A 225 12.30 -9.80 -5.74
CA GLU A 225 11.36 -10.19 -6.79
C GLU A 225 9.96 -10.41 -6.23
N GLU A 226 9.82 -11.07 -5.07
CA GLU A 226 8.54 -11.24 -4.39
C GLU A 226 7.94 -9.91 -3.92
N ALA A 227 8.78 -8.99 -3.43
CA ALA A 227 8.33 -7.65 -3.05
C ALA A 227 7.84 -6.84 -4.26
N ILE A 228 8.56 -6.90 -5.40
CA ILE A 228 8.16 -6.28 -6.67
C ILE A 228 6.85 -6.89 -7.17
N GLU A 229 6.72 -8.23 -7.17
CA GLU A 229 5.49 -8.92 -7.55
C GLU A 229 4.31 -8.44 -6.70
N MET A 230 4.50 -8.33 -5.38
CA MET A 230 3.44 -7.89 -4.49
C MET A 230 3.03 -6.43 -4.77
N ALA A 231 3.98 -5.55 -5.09
CA ALA A 231 3.67 -4.17 -5.50
C ALA A 231 2.87 -4.13 -6.81
N GLN A 232 3.21 -4.97 -7.79
CA GLN A 232 2.47 -5.10 -9.05
C GLN A 232 1.06 -5.67 -8.83
N ARG A 233 0.90 -6.67 -7.95
CA ARG A 233 -0.41 -7.22 -7.56
C ARG A 233 -1.28 -6.20 -6.82
N ALA A 234 -0.66 -5.32 -6.04
CA ALA A 234 -1.33 -4.22 -5.36
C ALA A 234 -1.66 -3.04 -6.27
N ASP A 235 -1.24 -3.09 -7.54
CA ASP A 235 -1.36 -1.97 -8.48
C ASP A 235 -0.72 -0.68 -7.95
N ALA A 236 0.40 -0.83 -7.24
CA ALA A 236 1.12 0.26 -6.60
C ALA A 236 2.34 0.69 -7.43
N ILE A 237 2.43 1.98 -7.72
CA ILE A 237 3.62 2.58 -8.32
C ILE A 237 4.61 2.89 -7.19
N VAL A 238 5.85 2.42 -7.31
CA VAL A 238 6.88 2.64 -6.29
C VAL A 238 7.86 3.70 -6.76
N TYR A 239 7.92 4.82 -6.04
CA TYR A 239 8.95 5.83 -6.16
C TYR A 239 10.00 5.59 -5.10
N THR A 240 11.27 5.64 -5.46
CA THR A 240 12.35 5.45 -4.51
C THR A 240 13.22 6.70 -4.43
N ILE A 241 13.60 7.07 -3.22
CA ILE A 241 14.53 8.17 -2.94
C ILE A 241 15.72 7.54 -2.21
N SER A 242 16.87 7.57 -2.86
CA SER A 242 18.10 7.05 -2.25
C SER A 242 18.60 7.95 -1.14
N THR A 243 18.93 7.33 -0.01
CA THR A 243 19.60 7.99 1.12
C THR A 243 21.12 7.81 1.08
N ASN A 244 21.67 7.26 0.00
CA ASN A 244 23.12 7.10 -0.21
C ASN A 244 23.84 8.46 -0.26
N VAL A 245 24.87 8.63 0.57
CA VAL A 245 25.66 9.86 0.70
C VAL A 245 27.00 9.80 -0.04
N SER A 246 27.32 8.70 -0.70
CA SER A 246 28.65 8.50 -1.30
C SER A 246 28.96 9.40 -2.50
N GLY A 247 27.96 10.13 -3.02
CA GLY A 247 28.07 10.98 -4.21
C GLY A 247 28.10 10.18 -5.53
N THR A 248 28.04 8.86 -5.48
CA THR A 248 28.00 7.97 -6.64
C THR A 248 26.99 6.85 -6.44
N LYS A 249 26.41 6.34 -7.54
CA LYS A 249 25.47 5.22 -7.45
C LYS A 249 26.16 3.94 -7.01
N GLY A 250 25.65 3.34 -5.92
CA GLY A 250 26.07 2.08 -5.35
C GLY A 250 25.24 0.88 -5.79
N ALA A 251 25.44 -0.25 -5.12
CA ALA A 251 24.68 -1.48 -5.34
C ALA A 251 23.20 -1.31 -4.92
N GLY A 252 22.95 -0.70 -3.76
CA GLY A 252 21.60 -0.43 -3.27
C GLY A 252 20.83 0.52 -4.18
N ASP A 253 21.50 1.53 -4.78
CA ASP A 253 20.83 2.42 -5.75
C ASP A 253 20.27 1.67 -6.97
N LYS A 254 20.99 0.61 -7.42
CA LYS A 254 20.51 -0.25 -8.51
C LYS A 254 19.30 -1.10 -8.08
N VAL A 255 19.25 -1.49 -6.81
CA VAL A 255 18.08 -2.18 -6.24
C VAL A 255 16.86 -1.23 -6.27
N LEU A 256 17.02 0.00 -5.77
CA LEU A 256 15.97 1.02 -5.77
C LEU A 256 15.48 1.33 -7.20
N GLU A 257 16.40 1.48 -8.15
CA GLU A 257 16.09 1.69 -9.57
C GLU A 257 15.29 0.51 -10.15
N ARG A 258 15.70 -0.74 -9.84
CA ARG A 258 14.99 -1.94 -10.29
C ARG A 258 13.56 -2.03 -9.76
N ILE A 259 13.34 -1.71 -8.48
CA ILE A 259 12.00 -1.71 -7.85
C ILE A 259 11.12 -0.65 -8.51
N ALA A 260 11.61 0.59 -8.64
CA ALA A 260 10.87 1.68 -9.25
C ALA A 260 10.49 1.37 -10.70
N ASP A 261 11.45 0.96 -11.52
CA ASP A 261 11.26 0.65 -12.94
C ASP A 261 10.24 -0.48 -13.18
N ALA A 262 10.25 -1.51 -12.33
CA ALA A 262 9.34 -2.65 -12.48
C ALA A 262 7.88 -2.29 -12.24
N THR A 263 7.63 -1.26 -11.42
CA THR A 263 6.29 -0.79 -11.03
C THR A 263 5.81 0.45 -11.79
N GLY A 264 6.65 0.99 -12.70
CA GLY A 264 6.34 2.20 -13.46
C GLY A 264 6.64 3.52 -12.73
N GLY A 265 7.30 3.43 -11.60
CA GLY A 265 7.78 4.59 -10.84
C GLY A 265 9.15 5.09 -11.29
N ARG A 266 9.79 5.86 -10.45
CA ARG A 266 11.10 6.48 -10.73
C ARG A 266 11.96 6.45 -9.48
N ALA A 267 13.28 6.22 -9.67
CA ALA A 267 14.28 6.33 -8.61
C ALA A 267 14.96 7.70 -8.66
N PHE A 268 15.14 8.28 -7.49
CA PHE A 268 15.81 9.56 -7.28
C PHE A 268 17.09 9.34 -6.47
N PHE A 269 18.16 10.02 -6.84
CA PHE A 269 19.47 9.90 -6.21
C PHE A 269 19.97 11.25 -5.74
N PRO A 270 19.39 11.79 -4.63
CA PRO A 270 19.78 13.08 -4.08
C PRO A 270 21.09 12.95 -3.30
N PHE A 271 22.22 13.15 -3.98
CA PHE A 271 23.54 13.12 -3.32
C PHE A 271 23.78 14.26 -2.34
N GLN A 272 22.95 15.31 -2.39
CA GLN A 272 22.96 16.41 -1.44
C GLN A 272 21.63 16.44 -0.68
N ILE A 273 21.68 16.78 0.60
CA ILE A 273 20.51 16.81 1.47
C ILE A 273 19.36 17.64 0.87
N ARG A 274 19.66 18.83 0.35
CA ARG A 274 18.65 19.71 -0.28
C ARG A 274 17.93 19.08 -1.48
N ASP A 275 18.55 18.12 -2.16
CA ASP A 275 17.97 17.48 -3.34
C ASP A 275 16.88 16.46 -2.97
N VAL A 276 16.79 16.04 -1.70
CA VAL A 276 15.70 15.19 -1.18
C VAL A 276 14.36 15.93 -1.30
N THR A 277 14.31 17.21 -0.92
CA THR A 277 13.10 18.04 -1.08
C THR A 277 12.69 18.17 -2.54
N ASN A 278 13.66 18.34 -3.45
CA ASN A 278 13.41 18.39 -4.89
C ASN A 278 12.83 17.04 -5.40
N ALA A 279 13.36 15.91 -4.93
CA ALA A 279 12.84 14.60 -5.29
C ALA A 279 11.37 14.44 -4.87
N PHE A 280 11.01 14.85 -3.66
CA PHE A 280 9.62 14.84 -3.21
C PHE A 280 8.72 15.76 -4.05
N ALA A 281 9.18 16.96 -4.40
CA ALA A 281 8.43 17.88 -5.25
C ALA A 281 8.18 17.27 -6.64
N GLU A 282 9.20 16.65 -7.25
CA GLU A 282 9.04 15.96 -8.54
C GLU A 282 8.06 14.77 -8.45
N ILE A 283 8.06 14.00 -7.36
CA ILE A 283 7.09 12.92 -7.12
C ILE A 283 5.68 13.48 -6.99
N GLN A 284 5.50 14.54 -6.19
CA GLN A 284 4.21 15.20 -6.01
C GLN A 284 3.61 15.64 -7.35
N ASP A 285 4.40 16.32 -8.15
CA ASP A 285 4.01 16.76 -9.48
C ASP A 285 3.68 15.58 -10.39
N GLU A 286 4.46 14.50 -10.33
CA GLU A 286 4.21 13.30 -11.14
C GLU A 286 2.92 12.60 -10.72
N LEU A 287 2.66 12.48 -9.43
CA LEU A 287 1.40 11.93 -8.91
C LEU A 287 0.16 12.70 -9.39
N ARG A 288 0.29 13.93 -9.87
CA ARG A 288 -0.83 14.76 -10.36
C ARG A 288 -0.88 14.86 -11.90
N SER A 289 0.10 14.32 -12.61
CA SER A 289 0.23 14.44 -14.06
C SER A 289 0.29 13.09 -14.80
N GLN A 290 -0.30 12.06 -14.24
CA GLN A 290 -0.34 10.72 -14.82
C GLN A 290 -1.51 10.56 -15.77
N TYR A 291 -1.34 9.70 -16.79
CA TYR A 291 -2.42 9.18 -17.60
C TYR A 291 -2.93 7.86 -17.03
N ASP A 292 -4.19 7.58 -17.28
CA ASP A 292 -4.86 6.33 -16.96
C ASP A 292 -5.49 5.77 -18.23
N VAL A 293 -5.19 4.53 -18.54
CA VAL A 293 -5.79 3.80 -19.65
C VAL A 293 -6.36 2.47 -19.18
N SER A 294 -7.59 2.22 -19.55
CA SER A 294 -8.26 0.95 -19.35
C SER A 294 -8.50 0.30 -20.72
N TYR A 295 -8.11 -0.97 -20.86
CA TYR A 295 -8.16 -1.67 -22.11
C TYR A 295 -8.55 -3.14 -21.96
N LYS A 296 -9.06 -3.72 -23.06
CA LYS A 296 -9.34 -5.14 -23.20
C LYS A 296 -8.16 -5.85 -23.85
N PRO A 297 -7.47 -6.79 -23.16
CA PRO A 297 -6.43 -7.61 -23.76
C PRO A 297 -6.94 -8.50 -24.89
N ALA A 298 -6.06 -8.85 -25.83
CA ALA A 298 -6.40 -9.78 -26.92
C ALA A 298 -6.66 -11.20 -26.39
N ASP A 299 -5.87 -11.66 -25.43
CA ASP A 299 -5.96 -12.98 -24.82
C ASP A 299 -6.04 -12.86 -23.31
N PHE A 300 -7.24 -12.56 -22.78
CA PHE A 300 -7.42 -12.54 -21.34
C PHE A 300 -7.65 -13.96 -20.81
N LYS A 301 -6.74 -14.41 -19.95
CA LYS A 301 -6.87 -15.68 -19.20
C LYS A 301 -6.68 -15.42 -17.72
N ALA A 302 -7.60 -15.92 -16.92
CA ALA A 302 -7.53 -15.83 -15.46
C ALA A 302 -6.70 -17.01 -14.89
N ASP A 303 -5.40 -17.02 -15.18
CA ASP A 303 -4.47 -18.11 -14.93
C ASP A 303 -3.36 -17.78 -13.91
N GLY A 304 -3.37 -16.55 -13.36
CA GLY A 304 -2.39 -16.10 -12.39
C GLY A 304 -1.01 -15.77 -12.97
N HIS A 305 -0.80 -15.95 -14.29
CA HIS A 305 0.50 -15.69 -14.90
C HIS A 305 0.77 -14.20 -15.11
N PHE A 306 2.05 -13.86 -15.16
CA PHE A 306 2.50 -12.51 -15.49
C PHE A 306 2.30 -12.21 -16.97
N ARG A 307 1.74 -11.06 -17.29
CA ARG A 307 1.56 -10.50 -18.62
C ARG A 307 2.37 -9.22 -18.75
N THR A 308 3.11 -9.09 -19.84
CA THR A 308 3.87 -7.87 -20.12
C THR A 308 2.98 -6.79 -20.69
N ILE A 309 3.23 -5.53 -20.31
CA ILE A 309 2.55 -4.37 -20.86
C ILE A 309 3.59 -3.42 -21.46
N GLU A 310 3.30 -2.92 -22.65
CA GLU A 310 4.04 -1.82 -23.24
C GLU A 310 3.04 -0.77 -23.74
N ILE A 311 3.19 0.48 -23.25
CA ILE A 311 2.48 1.63 -23.77
C ILE A 311 3.43 2.39 -24.68
N VAL A 312 3.04 2.48 -25.95
CA VAL A 312 3.88 3.00 -27.01
C VAL A 312 3.31 4.34 -27.48
N ALA A 313 4.06 5.41 -27.31
CA ALA A 313 3.71 6.68 -27.93
C ALA A 313 3.91 6.64 -29.45
N SER A 314 2.99 7.23 -30.21
CA SER A 314 3.07 7.32 -31.68
C SER A 314 4.33 8.09 -32.10
N ASP A 315 4.71 9.13 -31.38
CA ASP A 315 5.98 9.86 -31.56
C ASP A 315 7.06 9.38 -30.56
N ARG A 316 7.58 8.17 -30.80
CA ARG A 316 8.65 7.56 -29.97
C ARG A 316 9.95 8.39 -29.91
N LYS A 317 10.18 9.32 -30.86
CA LYS A 317 11.41 10.11 -30.89
C LYS A 317 11.40 11.24 -29.87
N ASN A 318 10.21 11.79 -29.62
CA ASN A 318 10.04 12.94 -28.75
C ASN A 318 9.50 12.58 -27.37
N TYR A 319 8.82 11.42 -27.23
CA TYR A 319 8.17 11.03 -25.99
C TYR A 319 8.75 9.74 -25.39
N ARG A 320 8.91 9.77 -24.09
CA ARG A 320 9.26 8.59 -23.28
C ARG A 320 8.08 8.26 -22.36
N VAL A 321 7.57 7.05 -22.50
CA VAL A 321 6.49 6.54 -21.66
C VAL A 321 7.09 5.68 -20.56
N ARG A 322 6.61 5.87 -19.35
CA ARG A 322 6.94 5.04 -18.19
C ARG A 322 5.65 4.50 -17.60
N ALA A 323 5.52 3.18 -17.59
CA ALA A 323 4.41 2.40 -17.05
C ALA A 323 4.97 1.19 -16.31
N ARG A 324 4.12 0.51 -15.53
CA ARG A 324 4.48 -0.81 -15.01
C ARG A 324 4.81 -1.76 -16.15
N ARG A 325 5.77 -2.66 -15.92
CA ARG A 325 6.22 -3.61 -16.97
C ARG A 325 5.20 -4.72 -17.26
N GLY A 326 4.21 -4.90 -16.41
CA GLY A 326 3.19 -5.91 -16.57
C GLY A 326 2.28 -6.03 -15.37
N TYR A 327 1.46 -7.05 -15.37
CA TYR A 327 0.53 -7.40 -14.29
C TYR A 327 0.40 -8.91 -14.16
N TYR A 328 -0.07 -9.35 -13.01
CA TYR A 328 -0.46 -10.73 -12.80
C TYR A 328 -1.94 -10.89 -13.12
N ALA A 329 -2.26 -11.78 -14.05
CA ALA A 329 -3.65 -12.11 -14.35
C ALA A 329 -4.36 -12.63 -13.09
N PRO A 330 -5.66 -12.33 -12.88
CA PRO A 330 -6.39 -12.90 -11.76
C PRO A 330 -6.40 -14.43 -11.85
N VAL A 331 -6.54 -15.10 -10.72
CA VAL A 331 -6.78 -16.55 -10.69
C VAL A 331 -8.28 -16.77 -10.71
N ALA A 332 -8.78 -17.66 -11.60
CA ALA A 332 -10.18 -18.07 -11.59
C ALA A 332 -10.49 -18.71 -10.23
N GLN A 333 -11.46 -18.15 -9.51
CA GLN A 333 -11.99 -18.69 -8.24
C GLN A 333 -13.09 -19.70 -8.52
#